data_359d836ecb3bd6d4e7542577a5a7b57f
#
_entry.id   359d836ecb3bd6d4e7542577a5a7b57f
#
_cell.length_a   1.000
_cell.length_b   1.000
_cell.length_c   1.000
_cell.angle_alpha   90.00
_cell.angle_beta   90.00
_cell.angle_gamma   90.00
#
_symmetry.space_group_name_H-M   'P 1'
#
loop_
_entity.id
_entity.type
_entity.pdbx_description
1 polymer ?
#
loop_
_entity_poly.entity_id
_entity_poly.type
_entity_poly.pdbx_seq_one_letter_code
_entity_poly.pdbx_strand_id
1 'polypeptide(L)'
;MPHSIGLGMIGSSELSDRLLKGILRDHVVDGSRIYIAEQDERRRNYFVGLGVNCIPDVSASMLRSEIMVLSGEKREFSTLLSSVCGTTRGRILVSTIPGRDCAYIQDRVAKATYVVTVESEDTEDGKHISHLTYSPRFPNHMKSAVEDMFRTIGEVKTEQLT
;
A
#
# COMPACT_ATOMS: atom_id res chain seq x y z
N MET A 1 14.83 11.58 -7.36
CA MET A 1 14.31 10.74 -8.46
C MET A 1 13.19 9.85 -7.97
N PRO A 2 12.05 9.78 -8.65
CA PRO A 2 10.98 8.84 -8.29
C PRO A 2 11.43 7.39 -8.42
N HIS A 3 10.87 6.51 -7.62
CA HIS A 3 11.06 5.07 -7.77
C HIS A 3 10.36 4.58 -9.03
N SER A 4 11.05 3.75 -9.83
CA SER A 4 10.52 3.20 -11.09
C SER A 4 9.73 1.92 -10.85
N ILE A 5 8.70 2.00 -10.01
CA ILE A 5 7.83 0.87 -9.67
C ILE A 5 6.38 1.24 -9.98
N GLY A 6 5.55 0.22 -10.20
CA GLY A 6 4.11 0.38 -10.21
C GLY A 6 3.55 0.25 -8.80
N LEU A 7 2.70 1.18 -8.41
CA LEU A 7 2.04 1.20 -7.11
C LEU A 7 0.53 1.06 -7.29
N GLY A 8 -0.04 0.00 -6.72
CA GLY A 8 -1.48 -0.21 -6.70
C GLY A 8 -2.05 0.15 -5.34
N MET A 9 -3.21 0.76 -5.32
CA MET A 9 -3.92 1.08 -4.07
C MET A 9 -5.34 0.57 -4.15
N ILE A 10 -5.77 -0.15 -3.13
CA ILE A 10 -7.08 -0.76 -3.03
C ILE A 10 -7.70 -0.45 -1.69
N GLY A 11 -8.99 -0.13 -1.70
CA GLY A 11 -9.67 0.33 -0.51
C GLY A 11 -9.34 1.78 -0.24
N SER A 12 -9.97 2.35 0.78
CA SER A 12 -9.77 3.75 1.12
C SER A 12 -9.86 3.96 2.63
N SER A 13 -9.08 4.93 3.08
CA SER A 13 -9.09 5.40 4.45
C SER A 13 -8.50 6.81 4.47
N GLU A 14 -8.63 7.50 5.59
CA GLU A 14 -7.97 8.80 5.77
C GLU A 14 -6.45 8.65 5.58
N LEU A 15 -5.89 7.55 6.10
CA LEU A 15 -4.46 7.29 5.97
C LEU A 15 -4.04 7.13 4.50
N SER A 16 -4.81 6.37 3.71
CA SER A 16 -4.47 6.18 2.29
C SER A 16 -4.56 7.47 1.48
N ASP A 17 -5.52 8.34 1.80
CA ASP A 17 -5.63 9.65 1.16
C ASP A 17 -4.41 10.52 1.47
N ARG A 18 -3.98 10.56 2.73
CA ARG A 18 -2.78 11.28 3.15
C ARG A 18 -1.53 10.73 2.47
N LEU A 19 -1.43 9.40 2.43
CA LEU A 19 -0.31 8.70 1.81
C LEU A 19 -0.21 9.02 0.32
N LEU A 20 -1.31 8.93 -0.42
CA LEU A 20 -1.33 9.25 -1.84
C LEU A 20 -0.90 10.68 -2.10
N LYS A 21 -1.45 11.63 -1.35
CA LYS A 21 -1.09 13.05 -1.49
C LYS A 21 0.39 13.29 -1.18
N GLY A 22 0.90 12.63 -0.15
CA GLY A 22 2.33 12.72 0.20
C GLY A 22 3.23 12.15 -0.88
N ILE A 23 2.89 10.98 -1.42
CA ILE A 23 3.64 10.34 -2.50
C ILE A 23 3.70 11.24 -3.73
N LEU A 24 2.58 11.84 -4.11
CA LEU A 24 2.51 12.74 -5.26
C LEU A 24 3.28 14.05 -5.01
N ARG A 25 3.09 14.65 -3.83
CA ARG A 25 3.77 15.89 -3.46
C ARG A 25 5.29 15.76 -3.48
N ASP A 26 5.80 14.66 -2.92
CA ASP A 26 7.24 14.43 -2.77
C ASP A 26 7.84 13.64 -3.94
N HIS A 27 7.04 13.32 -4.94
CA HIS A 27 7.47 12.59 -6.15
C HIS A 27 8.14 11.24 -5.84
N VAL A 28 7.65 10.51 -4.85
CA VAL A 28 8.19 9.19 -4.48
C VAL A 28 7.94 8.18 -5.58
N VAL A 29 6.73 8.21 -6.15
CA VAL A 29 6.34 7.43 -7.33
C VAL A 29 5.61 8.40 -8.26
N ASP A 30 5.92 8.34 -9.55
CA ASP A 30 5.24 9.16 -10.54
C ASP A 30 3.77 8.76 -10.64
N GLY A 31 2.87 9.73 -10.75
CA GLY A 31 1.42 9.48 -10.85
C GLY A 31 1.05 8.54 -11.98
N SER A 32 1.80 8.56 -13.10
CA SER A 32 1.60 7.66 -14.23
C SER A 32 1.85 6.19 -13.90
N ARG A 33 2.49 5.90 -12.77
CA ARG A 33 2.78 4.54 -12.29
C ARG A 33 1.94 4.16 -11.09
N ILE A 34 0.96 4.99 -10.71
CA ILE A 34 0.04 4.72 -9.62
C ILE A 34 -1.29 4.27 -10.20
N TYR A 35 -1.80 3.16 -9.69
CA TYR A 35 -3.04 2.53 -10.17
C TYR A 35 -3.99 2.35 -8.99
N ILE A 36 -5.13 3.02 -9.07
CA ILE A 36 -6.16 2.95 -8.03
C ILE A 36 -7.36 2.18 -8.57
N ALA A 37 -7.78 1.17 -7.84
CA ALA A 37 -9.00 0.43 -8.15
C ALA A 37 -10.17 1.10 -7.45
N GLU A 38 -11.10 1.67 -8.20
CA GLU A 38 -12.26 2.36 -7.66
C GLU A 38 -13.46 2.18 -8.58
N GLN A 39 -14.58 1.75 -8.03
CA GLN A 39 -15.80 1.49 -8.80
C GLN A 39 -16.70 2.71 -8.90
N ASP A 40 -16.64 3.64 -7.95
CA ASP A 40 -17.45 4.85 -7.98
C ASP A 40 -16.90 5.86 -9.00
N GLU A 41 -17.73 6.26 -9.97
CA GLU A 41 -17.32 7.15 -11.05
C GLU A 41 -16.83 8.52 -10.57
N ARG A 42 -17.49 9.08 -9.55
CA ARG A 42 -17.08 10.38 -9.00
C ARG A 42 -15.69 10.30 -8.36
N ARG A 43 -15.42 9.23 -7.63
CA ARG A 43 -14.13 9.03 -7.01
C ARG A 43 -13.06 8.75 -8.06
N ARG A 44 -13.39 7.99 -9.12
CA ARG A 44 -12.47 7.80 -10.25
C ARG A 44 -12.07 9.12 -10.88
N ASN A 45 -13.05 9.99 -11.13
CA ASN A 45 -12.78 11.29 -11.72
C ASN A 45 -11.89 12.15 -10.82
N TYR A 46 -12.11 12.09 -9.52
CA TYR A 46 -11.25 12.77 -8.54
C TYR A 46 -9.81 12.30 -8.64
N PHE A 47 -9.58 10.99 -8.65
CA PHE A 47 -8.23 10.43 -8.74
C PHE A 47 -7.55 10.72 -10.07
N VAL A 48 -8.29 10.62 -11.17
CA VAL A 48 -7.77 10.99 -12.49
C VAL A 48 -7.33 12.45 -12.51
N GLY A 49 -8.09 13.33 -11.85
CA GLY A 49 -7.72 14.73 -11.67
C GLY A 49 -6.44 14.95 -10.90
N LEU A 50 -6.04 14.00 -10.05
CA LEU A 50 -4.76 14.04 -9.34
C LEU A 50 -3.58 13.55 -10.20
N GLY A 51 -3.83 13.04 -11.40
CA GLY A 51 -2.79 12.57 -12.31
C GLY A 51 -2.41 11.11 -12.14
N VAL A 52 -3.25 10.31 -11.49
CA VAL A 52 -3.04 8.86 -11.34
C VAL A 52 -3.98 8.07 -12.24
N ASN A 53 -3.64 6.80 -12.49
CA ASN A 53 -4.52 5.90 -13.22
C ASN A 53 -5.58 5.36 -12.27
N CYS A 54 -6.84 5.42 -12.68
CA CYS A 54 -7.93 4.92 -11.86
C CYS A 54 -8.89 4.10 -12.73
N ILE A 55 -9.05 2.83 -12.38
CA ILE A 55 -9.88 1.89 -13.12
C ILE A 55 -10.73 1.07 -12.13
N PRO A 56 -11.91 0.58 -12.56
CA PRO A 56 -12.77 -0.19 -11.67
C PRO A 56 -12.29 -1.61 -11.39
N ASP A 57 -11.47 -2.17 -12.26
CA ASP A 57 -11.01 -3.56 -12.15
C ASP A 57 -9.77 -3.69 -11.27
N VAL A 58 -9.92 -4.37 -10.12
CA VAL A 58 -8.82 -4.60 -9.18
C VAL A 58 -7.71 -5.43 -9.83
N SER A 59 -8.06 -6.50 -10.54
CA SER A 59 -7.05 -7.38 -11.16
C SER A 59 -6.21 -6.63 -12.18
N ALA A 60 -6.82 -5.81 -13.02
CA ALA A 60 -6.12 -5.02 -14.02
C ALA A 60 -5.16 -4.01 -13.36
N SER A 61 -5.58 -3.37 -12.26
CA SER A 61 -4.72 -2.47 -11.48
C SER A 61 -3.53 -3.22 -10.89
N MET A 62 -3.77 -4.40 -10.35
CA MET A 62 -2.74 -5.18 -9.66
C MET A 62 -1.70 -5.76 -10.59
N LEU A 63 -2.09 -6.14 -11.81
CA LEU A 63 -1.13 -6.66 -12.79
C LEU A 63 -0.05 -5.67 -13.18
N ARG A 64 -0.26 -4.37 -12.94
CA ARG A 64 0.68 -3.30 -13.25
C ARG A 64 1.46 -2.82 -12.02
N SER A 65 1.25 -3.47 -10.87
CA SER A 65 1.79 -2.99 -9.59
C SER A 65 2.80 -3.98 -9.02
N GLU A 66 3.99 -3.53 -8.71
CA GLU A 66 4.96 -4.29 -7.92
C GLU A 66 4.66 -4.19 -6.43
N ILE A 67 4.11 -3.05 -6.00
CA ILE A 67 3.69 -2.82 -4.62
C ILE A 67 2.20 -2.54 -4.61
N MET A 68 1.47 -3.26 -3.75
CA MET A 68 0.03 -3.08 -3.58
C MET A 68 -0.26 -2.66 -2.15
N VAL A 69 -1.02 -1.59 -1.96
CA VAL A 69 -1.40 -1.10 -0.64
C VAL A 69 -2.88 -1.36 -0.40
N LEU A 70 -3.19 -2.12 0.65
CA LEU A 70 -4.54 -2.31 1.15
C LEU A 70 -4.84 -1.31 2.24
N SER A 71 -5.97 -0.63 2.12
CA SER A 71 -6.43 0.35 3.11
C SER A 71 -7.92 0.17 3.38
N GLY A 72 -8.33 0.47 4.60
CA GLY A 72 -9.72 0.36 5.00
C GLY A 72 -9.86 0.07 6.49
N GLU A 73 -11.07 -0.24 6.88
CA GLU A 73 -11.37 -0.64 8.25
C GLU A 73 -11.14 -2.14 8.45
N LYS A 74 -10.92 -2.54 9.70
CA LYS A 74 -10.68 -3.95 10.06
C LYS A 74 -11.74 -4.90 9.50
N ARG A 75 -13.01 -4.49 9.50
CA ARG A 75 -14.13 -5.30 8.97
C ARG A 75 -14.05 -5.53 7.46
N GLU A 76 -13.32 -4.69 6.73
CA GLU A 76 -13.17 -4.78 5.28
C GLU A 76 -12.01 -5.68 4.85
N PHE A 77 -11.16 -6.09 5.80
CA PHE A 77 -9.91 -6.78 5.50
C PHE A 77 -10.12 -8.04 4.66
N SER A 78 -11.03 -8.93 5.06
CA SER A 78 -11.24 -10.21 4.35
C SER A 78 -11.71 -10.00 2.92
N THR A 79 -12.61 -9.06 2.69
CA THR A 79 -13.12 -8.75 1.35
C THR A 79 -12.02 -8.16 0.47
N LEU A 80 -11.26 -7.21 1.00
CA LEU A 80 -10.16 -6.58 0.27
C LEU A 80 -9.05 -7.59 -0.06
N LEU A 81 -8.68 -8.41 0.90
CA LEU A 81 -7.65 -9.43 0.70
C LEU A 81 -8.09 -10.45 -0.37
N SER A 82 -9.35 -10.90 -0.31
CA SER A 82 -9.90 -11.82 -1.30
C SER A 82 -9.84 -11.27 -2.71
N SER A 83 -10.00 -9.96 -2.88
CA SER A 83 -9.97 -9.33 -4.20
C SER A 83 -8.59 -9.35 -4.85
N VAL A 84 -7.51 -9.52 -4.08
CA VAL A 84 -6.14 -9.46 -4.57
C VAL A 84 -5.35 -10.75 -4.41
N CYS A 85 -5.81 -11.70 -3.59
CA CYS A 85 -5.00 -12.85 -3.18
C CYS A 85 -4.48 -13.69 -4.34
N GLY A 86 -5.17 -13.72 -5.47
CA GLY A 86 -4.75 -14.45 -6.68
C GLY A 86 -3.71 -13.71 -7.52
N THR A 87 -3.41 -12.45 -7.23
CA THR A 87 -2.50 -11.62 -8.04
C THR A 87 -1.22 -11.23 -7.30
N THR A 88 -1.02 -11.71 -6.08
CA THR A 88 0.08 -11.23 -5.21
C THR A 88 1.43 -11.87 -5.48
N ARG A 89 1.48 -13.00 -6.20
CA ARG A 89 2.71 -13.76 -6.39
C ARG A 89 3.84 -12.90 -6.98
N GLY A 90 4.98 -12.91 -6.30
CA GLY A 90 6.16 -12.15 -6.70
C GLY A 90 6.04 -10.65 -6.43
N ARG A 91 4.97 -10.22 -5.77
CA ARG A 91 4.70 -8.82 -5.48
C ARG A 91 4.79 -8.52 -4.00
N ILE A 92 4.77 -7.24 -3.68
CA ILE A 92 4.75 -6.76 -2.30
C ILE A 92 3.34 -6.32 -1.96
N LEU A 93 2.81 -6.88 -0.89
CA LEU A 93 1.51 -6.50 -0.35
C LEU A 93 1.72 -5.73 0.95
N VAL A 94 1.31 -4.48 0.98
CA VAL A 94 1.38 -3.62 2.15
C VAL A 94 -0.02 -3.49 2.74
N SER A 95 -0.19 -3.91 3.98
CA SER A 95 -1.47 -3.74 4.68
C SER A 95 -1.37 -2.61 5.70
N THR A 96 -2.21 -1.60 5.53
CA THR A 96 -2.38 -0.54 6.53
C THR A 96 -3.56 -0.83 7.46
N ILE A 97 -4.24 -1.96 7.25
CA ILE A 97 -5.43 -2.32 8.03
C ILE A 97 -4.98 -2.98 9.33
N PRO A 98 -5.40 -2.47 10.50
CA PRO A 98 -4.93 -3.01 11.77
C PRO A 98 -5.46 -4.42 12.07
N GLY A 99 -4.77 -5.14 12.93
CA GLY A 99 -5.27 -6.38 13.52
C GLY A 99 -4.87 -7.67 12.82
N ARG A 100 -4.04 -7.61 11.76
CA ARG A 100 -3.55 -8.81 11.09
C ARG A 100 -2.04 -8.68 10.87
N ASP A 101 -1.30 -9.71 11.28
CA ASP A 101 0.16 -9.72 11.14
C ASP A 101 0.62 -10.32 9.81
N CYS A 102 1.93 -10.27 9.56
CA CYS A 102 2.51 -10.79 8.33
C CYS A 102 2.22 -12.28 8.12
N ALA A 103 2.34 -13.10 9.16
CA ALA A 103 2.10 -14.53 9.06
C ALA A 103 0.64 -14.84 8.67
N TYR A 104 -0.30 -14.14 9.27
CA TYR A 104 -1.71 -14.28 8.94
C TYR A 104 -1.97 -13.99 7.45
N ILE A 105 -1.41 -12.90 6.96
CA ILE A 105 -1.59 -12.48 5.57
C ILE A 105 -0.90 -13.45 4.62
N GLN A 106 0.34 -13.86 4.92
CA GLN A 106 1.08 -14.80 4.07
C GLN A 106 0.39 -16.14 3.90
N ASP A 107 -0.32 -16.61 4.93
CA ASP A 107 -1.08 -17.87 4.85
C ASP A 107 -2.28 -17.79 3.89
N ARG A 108 -2.71 -16.60 3.52
CA ARG A 108 -3.94 -16.36 2.76
C ARG A 108 -3.72 -15.78 1.36
N VAL A 109 -2.48 -15.53 1.00
CA VAL A 109 -2.12 -15.00 -0.32
C VAL A 109 -1.27 -16.00 -1.10
N ALA A 110 -1.00 -15.72 -2.36
CA ALA A 110 -0.17 -16.57 -3.19
C ALA A 110 1.23 -16.77 -2.58
N LYS A 111 1.81 -17.94 -2.78
CA LYS A 111 3.20 -18.19 -2.39
C LYS A 111 4.13 -17.19 -3.07
N ALA A 112 5.25 -16.91 -2.42
CA ALA A 112 6.22 -15.92 -2.90
C ALA A 112 5.68 -14.48 -2.90
N THR A 113 4.65 -14.19 -2.09
CA THR A 113 4.23 -12.83 -1.78
C THR A 113 5.05 -12.31 -0.61
N TYR A 114 5.57 -11.09 -0.74
CA TYR A 114 6.26 -10.40 0.35
C TYR A 114 5.28 -9.45 1.02
N VAL A 115 5.25 -9.46 2.34
CA VAL A 115 4.23 -8.73 3.10
C VAL A 115 4.87 -7.67 3.99
N VAL A 116 4.27 -6.50 4.02
CA VAL A 116 4.57 -5.44 4.98
C VAL A 116 3.28 -5.12 5.72
N THR A 117 3.33 -5.13 7.04
CA THR A 117 2.22 -4.61 7.84
C THR A 117 2.60 -3.26 8.41
N VAL A 118 1.65 -2.35 8.43
CA VAL A 118 1.86 -0.97 8.89
C VAL A 118 0.92 -0.67 10.04
N GLU A 119 1.48 -0.30 11.18
CA GLU A 119 0.73 0.22 12.31
C GLU A 119 1.02 1.70 12.47
N SER A 120 -0.04 2.50 12.53
CA SER A 120 0.06 3.95 12.65
C SER A 120 -0.06 4.38 14.10
N GLU A 121 0.79 5.31 14.51
CA GLU A 121 0.76 5.90 15.83
C GLU A 121 0.78 7.41 15.69
N ASP A 122 -0.22 8.09 16.27
CA ASP A 122 -0.24 9.54 16.39
C ASP A 122 0.18 9.90 17.81
N THR A 123 1.27 10.65 17.94
CA THR A 123 1.81 11.02 19.25
C THR A 123 1.08 12.24 19.82
N GLU A 124 1.22 12.46 21.14
CA GLU A 124 0.59 13.58 21.82
C GLU A 124 1.02 14.94 21.28
N ASP A 125 2.25 15.03 20.77
CA ASP A 125 2.79 16.25 20.17
C ASP A 125 2.43 16.45 18.70
N GLY A 126 1.49 15.65 18.19
CA GLY A 126 0.96 15.79 16.83
C GLY A 126 1.80 15.15 15.73
N LYS A 127 2.79 14.33 16.09
CA LYS A 127 3.60 13.59 15.11
C LYS A 127 2.94 12.28 14.72
N HIS A 128 3.19 11.85 13.50
CA HIS A 128 2.74 10.56 13.00
C HIS A 128 3.94 9.63 12.86
N ILE A 129 3.79 8.40 13.34
CA ILE A 129 4.81 7.36 13.21
C ILE A 129 4.18 6.15 12.51
N SER A 130 4.82 5.66 11.45
CA SER A 130 4.44 4.43 10.79
C SER A 130 5.41 3.33 11.21
N HIS A 131 4.88 2.27 11.84
CA HIS A 131 5.66 1.09 12.24
C HIS A 131 5.50 0.01 11.16
N LEU A 132 6.56 -0.23 10.40
CA LEU A 132 6.57 -1.19 9.31
C LEU A 132 7.20 -2.50 9.76
N THR A 133 6.49 -3.61 9.60
CA THR A 133 7.02 -4.95 9.87
C THR A 133 7.11 -5.68 8.54
N TYR A 134 8.31 -6.13 8.19
CA TYR A 134 8.58 -6.87 6.96
C TYR A 134 8.54 -8.36 7.20
N SER A 135 7.89 -9.09 6.31
CA SER A 135 7.86 -10.56 6.34
C SER A 135 9.27 -11.15 6.15
N PRO A 136 9.49 -12.43 6.57
CA PRO A 136 10.79 -13.06 6.40
C PRO A 136 11.27 -13.01 4.94
N ARG A 137 12.57 -12.84 4.76
CA ARG A 137 13.22 -12.80 3.44
C ARG A 137 12.74 -11.68 2.53
N PHE A 138 12.24 -10.59 3.11
CA PHE A 138 11.80 -9.44 2.33
C PHE A 138 12.98 -8.88 1.51
N PRO A 139 12.78 -8.59 0.22
CA PRO A 139 13.87 -8.11 -0.63
C PRO A 139 14.34 -6.71 -0.21
N ASN A 140 15.60 -6.63 0.22
CA ASN A 140 16.17 -5.38 0.76
C ASN A 140 16.08 -4.21 -0.22
N HIS A 141 16.24 -4.48 -1.53
CA HIS A 141 16.21 -3.42 -2.54
C HIS A 141 14.82 -2.76 -2.70
N MET A 142 13.77 -3.41 -2.19
CA MET A 142 12.42 -2.85 -2.25
C MET A 142 12.04 -2.06 -0.99
N LYS A 143 12.83 -2.17 0.08
CA LYS A 143 12.52 -1.49 1.34
C LYS A 143 12.53 0.03 1.20
N SER A 144 13.48 0.57 0.44
CA SER A 144 13.59 2.03 0.32
C SER A 144 12.35 2.65 -0.32
N ALA A 145 11.75 1.99 -1.32
CA ALA A 145 10.51 2.48 -1.93
C ALA A 145 9.37 2.51 -0.93
N VAL A 146 9.18 1.42 -0.18
CA VAL A 146 8.13 1.34 0.83
C VAL A 146 8.33 2.39 1.91
N GLU A 147 9.55 2.51 2.44
CA GLU A 147 9.85 3.46 3.51
C GLU A 147 9.70 4.90 3.04
N ASP A 148 10.16 5.23 1.84
CA ASP A 148 10.01 6.58 1.30
C ASP A 148 8.55 6.99 1.13
N MET A 149 7.69 6.04 0.76
CA MET A 149 6.24 6.28 0.70
C MET A 149 5.70 6.74 2.07
N PHE A 150 6.01 6.01 3.12
CA PHE A 150 5.50 6.31 4.46
C PHE A 150 6.20 7.49 5.12
N ARG A 151 7.44 7.82 4.73
CA ARG A 151 8.10 9.03 5.21
C ARG A 151 7.41 10.31 4.76
N THR A 152 6.59 10.25 3.73
CA THR A 152 5.83 11.43 3.28
C THR A 152 4.82 11.90 4.32
N ILE A 153 4.42 11.03 5.26
CA ILE A 153 3.41 11.34 6.26
C ILE A 153 3.94 11.34 7.69
N GLY A 154 5.24 11.11 7.89
CA GLY A 154 5.83 11.17 9.22
C GLY A 154 7.08 10.31 9.36
N GLU A 155 7.42 10.00 10.60
CA GLU A 155 8.55 9.13 10.93
C GLU A 155 8.23 7.67 10.59
N VAL A 156 9.25 6.91 10.20
CA VAL A 156 9.13 5.49 9.89
C VAL A 156 10.06 4.69 10.83
N LYS A 157 9.49 3.69 11.49
CA LYS A 157 10.25 2.69 12.25
C LYS A 157 10.02 1.33 11.62
N THR A 158 11.04 0.50 11.56
CA THR A 158 10.99 -0.77 10.85
C THR A 158 11.41 -1.95 11.71
N GLU A 159 10.83 -3.12 11.41
CA GLU A 159 11.22 -4.39 11.99
C GLU A 159 11.25 -5.44 10.88
N GLN A 160 12.34 -6.22 10.82
CA GLN A 160 12.48 -7.33 9.89
C GLN A 160 12.26 -8.64 10.60
N LEU A 161 11.24 -9.39 10.22
CA LEU A 161 11.00 -10.73 10.77
C LEU A 161 12.02 -11.74 10.21
N THR A 162 12.37 -12.71 11.03
CA THR A 162 13.32 -13.76 10.67
C THR A 162 12.66 -15.10 10.38
#